data_1e2df99c68089c643868729b1d5323c6
#
_entry.id   1e2df99c68089c643868729b1d5323c6
#
_cell.length_a   1.000
_cell.length_b   1.000
_cell.length_c   1.000
_cell.angle_alpha   90.00
_cell.angle_beta   90.00
_cell.angle_gamma   90.00
#
_symmetry.space_group_name_H-M   'P 1'
#
loop_
_entity.id
_entity.type
_entity.pdbx_description
1 polymer ?
#
loop_
_entity_poly.entity_id
_entity_poly.type
_entity_poly.pdbx_seq_one_letter_code
_entity_poly.pdbx_strand_id
1 'polypeptide(L)'
;GINYDLYHNVIADNKVHHAVEKTRVLFGDHKLIISVDRLDYSKGILHRLYGFASFLKNHPEYHGKVTLAMVIVPSRDHVGSYAELKTKIDEEIGSINGTYSTMNWTPVCYFYHGFSFEELVAMYYVADIALVTPLRDGMNLVAKEYVATKQDNPGVLILSEMAGASVELSDALLINPNDTDQIEQAICRALKMPLEEQRERLQRMQAILSVQTVNKWAADFMREWRQTAEKNKRLQKKKISAQDQNEIKTLYDQAKKRLILLDYDGTLTAFKNHPEDAVPTPALRDLLQRFCSDSRNHVTINSGRDHYTLEKWLGDLPLSFAAEHGAFYKEKGAWHKNIGNREWDSELLFILNLFVSKTPYSHLETKEAALAWHYRESDAWLGELRAQQLTKAIMPVCLKKGLQIMQGNKVVEIKSPECTKGSEVARLLLASRYDFILAMGDDTTDEDMFRALPVSAITVKVGIVSEKAKYNLSSQEEVLPFLEKLSGEGVSYGTTSKSIKGQLKATVDFFKGLWTNKKW
;
A
#
# COMPACT_ATOMS: atom_id res chain seq x y z
N GLY A 1 -11.09 10.59 -11.45
CA GLY A 1 -11.67 11.13 -12.67
C GLY A 1 -12.69 12.24 -12.38
N ILE A 2 -12.97 13.06 -13.36
CA ILE A 2 -14.06 14.05 -13.36
C ILE A 2 -15.18 13.59 -14.31
N ASN A 3 -16.34 14.22 -14.25
CA ASN A 3 -17.33 14.11 -15.32
C ASN A 3 -16.89 14.99 -16.49
N TYR A 4 -16.06 14.43 -17.38
CA TYR A 4 -15.44 15.17 -18.49
C TYR A 4 -16.48 15.85 -19.37
N ASP A 5 -17.52 15.15 -19.77
CA ASP A 5 -18.54 15.69 -20.69
C ASP A 5 -19.30 16.88 -20.12
N LEU A 6 -19.51 16.91 -18.78
CA LEU A 6 -20.15 18.01 -18.09
C LEU A 6 -19.34 19.31 -18.24
N TYR A 7 -18.02 19.25 -18.12
CA TYR A 7 -17.14 20.42 -18.24
C TYR A 7 -16.82 20.75 -19.70
N HIS A 8 -16.64 19.73 -20.54
CA HIS A 8 -16.25 19.93 -21.94
C HIS A 8 -17.37 20.58 -22.76
N ASN A 9 -18.60 20.17 -22.56
CA ASN A 9 -19.74 20.67 -23.32
C ASN A 9 -20.47 21.86 -22.64
N VAL A 10 -19.89 22.41 -21.59
CA VAL A 10 -20.54 23.35 -20.68
C VAL A 10 -20.96 24.67 -21.36
N ILE A 11 -20.23 25.11 -22.38
CA ILE A 11 -20.51 26.37 -23.11
C ILE A 11 -21.82 26.31 -23.90
N ALA A 12 -22.33 25.12 -24.19
CA ALA A 12 -23.64 24.93 -24.81
C ALA A 12 -24.81 25.30 -23.88
N ASP A 13 -24.58 25.45 -22.57
CA ASP A 13 -25.58 25.90 -21.61
C ASP A 13 -25.70 27.41 -21.65
N ASN A 14 -26.93 27.94 -21.90
CA ASN A 14 -27.22 29.38 -21.98
C ASN A 14 -26.86 30.13 -20.70
N LYS A 15 -26.99 29.51 -19.52
CA LYS A 15 -26.60 30.14 -18.24
C LYS A 15 -25.10 30.35 -18.15
N VAL A 16 -24.35 29.34 -18.58
CA VAL A 16 -22.88 29.41 -18.61
C VAL A 16 -22.44 30.44 -19.65
N HIS A 17 -23.05 30.45 -20.83
CA HIS A 17 -22.74 31.45 -21.86
C HIS A 17 -22.95 32.89 -21.34
N HIS A 18 -24.06 33.14 -20.64
CA HIS A 18 -24.32 34.47 -20.03
C HIS A 18 -23.30 34.78 -18.90
N ALA A 19 -22.89 33.80 -18.11
CA ALA A 19 -21.85 33.96 -17.09
C ALA A 19 -20.48 34.27 -17.72
N VAL A 20 -20.15 33.66 -18.86
CA VAL A 20 -18.92 33.94 -19.63
C VAL A 20 -18.90 35.41 -20.10
N GLU A 21 -19.99 35.93 -20.67
CA GLU A 21 -20.07 37.33 -21.09
C GLU A 21 -19.90 38.29 -19.90
N LYS A 22 -20.54 38.01 -18.76
CA LYS A 22 -20.33 38.82 -17.55
C LYS A 22 -18.88 38.77 -17.06
N THR A 23 -18.26 37.60 -17.08
CA THR A 23 -16.86 37.42 -16.64
C THR A 23 -15.91 38.21 -17.57
N ARG A 24 -16.12 38.16 -18.88
CA ARG A 24 -15.35 38.94 -19.85
C ARG A 24 -15.47 40.45 -19.61
N VAL A 25 -16.67 40.95 -19.32
CA VAL A 25 -16.88 42.35 -18.97
C VAL A 25 -16.17 42.74 -17.69
N LEU A 26 -16.18 41.85 -16.68
CA LEU A 26 -15.56 42.10 -15.37
C LEU A 26 -14.04 42.25 -15.46
N PHE A 27 -13.37 41.40 -16.24
CA PHE A 27 -11.91 41.40 -16.35
C PHE A 27 -11.36 42.16 -17.56
N GLY A 28 -12.25 42.56 -18.49
CA GLY A 28 -11.86 43.34 -19.69
C GLY A 28 -10.84 42.58 -20.55
N ASP A 29 -9.90 43.37 -21.14
CA ASP A 29 -8.85 42.83 -22.02
C ASP A 29 -7.61 42.33 -21.28
N HIS A 30 -7.64 42.25 -19.94
CA HIS A 30 -6.52 41.74 -19.14
C HIS A 30 -6.37 40.23 -19.31
N LYS A 31 -5.12 39.77 -19.31
CA LYS A 31 -4.82 38.37 -19.19
C LYS A 31 -5.23 37.87 -17.80
N LEU A 32 -6.08 36.86 -17.76
CA LEU A 32 -6.67 36.34 -16.53
C LEU A 32 -5.94 35.07 -16.07
N ILE A 33 -5.35 35.14 -14.89
CA ILE A 33 -4.84 33.97 -14.17
C ILE A 33 -5.90 33.57 -13.13
N ILE A 34 -6.36 32.33 -13.15
CA ILE A 34 -7.31 31.83 -12.16
C ILE A 34 -6.66 30.88 -11.17
N SER A 35 -7.10 30.98 -9.93
CA SER A 35 -6.70 30.13 -8.82
C SER A 35 -7.92 29.83 -7.96
N VAL A 36 -8.24 28.55 -7.76
CA VAL A 36 -9.43 28.12 -7.02
C VAL A 36 -9.03 27.06 -6.01
N ASP A 37 -9.23 27.35 -4.73
CA ASP A 37 -8.93 26.42 -3.64
C ASP A 37 -9.89 26.58 -2.46
N ARG A 38 -9.95 25.61 -1.59
CA ARG A 38 -10.45 25.78 -0.23
C ARG A 38 -9.35 26.41 0.62
N LEU A 39 -9.71 27.16 1.65
CA LEU A 39 -8.74 27.62 2.64
C LEU A 39 -8.09 26.40 3.32
N ASP A 40 -6.85 26.10 2.95
CA ASP A 40 -6.08 24.97 3.48
C ASP A 40 -4.58 25.22 3.28
N TYR A 41 -3.77 24.97 4.32
CA TYR A 41 -2.32 25.17 4.26
C TYR A 41 -1.64 24.27 3.21
N SER A 42 -2.21 23.11 2.89
CA SER A 42 -1.68 22.21 1.86
C SER A 42 -1.82 22.75 0.43
N LYS A 43 -2.61 23.80 0.23
CA LYS A 43 -2.91 24.36 -1.11
C LYS A 43 -1.86 25.34 -1.62
N GLY A 44 -0.85 25.71 -0.82
CA GLY A 44 0.26 26.55 -1.24
C GLY A 44 -0.15 28.00 -1.61
N ILE A 45 -1.24 28.51 -0.99
CA ILE A 45 -1.81 29.82 -1.35
C ILE A 45 -0.81 30.94 -1.16
N LEU A 46 -0.09 30.98 -0.04
CA LEU A 46 0.94 31.99 0.22
C LEU A 46 2.12 31.90 -0.76
N HIS A 47 2.59 30.69 -1.08
CA HIS A 47 3.67 30.49 -2.05
C HIS A 47 3.29 31.00 -3.44
N ARG A 48 2.03 30.80 -3.82
CA ARG A 48 1.46 31.33 -5.06
C ARG A 48 1.46 32.86 -5.08
N LEU A 49 1.05 33.48 -3.97
CA LEU A 49 1.07 34.95 -3.83
C LEU A 49 2.49 35.50 -3.89
N TYR A 50 3.45 34.84 -3.21
CA TYR A 50 4.88 35.26 -3.28
C TYR A 50 5.43 35.14 -4.71
N GLY A 51 5.13 34.04 -5.42
CA GLY A 51 5.53 33.90 -6.82
C GLY A 51 4.90 34.91 -7.73
N PHE A 52 3.61 35.28 -7.52
CA PHE A 52 2.94 36.33 -8.27
C PHE A 52 3.46 37.72 -7.93
N ALA A 53 3.78 38.01 -6.67
CA ALA A 53 4.42 39.25 -6.25
C ALA A 53 5.81 39.41 -6.88
N SER A 54 6.61 38.33 -6.91
CA SER A 54 7.90 38.30 -7.61
C SER A 54 7.74 38.58 -9.10
N PHE A 55 6.74 37.96 -9.74
CA PHE A 55 6.41 38.20 -11.13
C PHE A 55 6.09 39.69 -11.39
N LEU A 56 5.25 40.32 -10.59
CA LEU A 56 4.94 41.74 -10.76
C LEU A 56 6.16 42.64 -10.54
N LYS A 57 7.00 42.33 -9.57
CA LYS A 57 8.21 43.08 -9.27
C LYS A 57 9.23 43.04 -10.41
N ASN A 58 9.45 41.86 -10.99
CA ASN A 58 10.48 41.64 -12.00
C ASN A 58 10.01 41.90 -13.43
N HIS A 59 8.69 42.00 -13.65
CA HIS A 59 8.07 42.14 -14.97
C HIS A 59 7.08 43.32 -15.02
N PRO A 60 7.55 44.58 -14.87
CA PRO A 60 6.69 45.76 -14.85
C PRO A 60 5.92 45.98 -16.18
N GLU A 61 6.38 45.37 -17.28
CA GLU A 61 5.69 45.41 -18.58
C GLU A 61 4.31 44.74 -18.58
N TYR A 62 4.00 43.95 -17.55
CA TYR A 62 2.69 43.28 -17.35
C TYR A 62 1.77 44.03 -16.39
N HIS A 63 2.21 45.14 -15.79
CA HIS A 63 1.33 46.00 -14.98
C HIS A 63 0.19 46.55 -15.84
N GLY A 64 -1.03 46.48 -15.31
CA GLY A 64 -2.24 46.85 -16.04
C GLY A 64 -2.66 45.88 -17.15
N LYS A 65 -2.03 44.71 -17.27
CA LYS A 65 -2.31 43.72 -18.32
C LYS A 65 -2.63 42.33 -17.83
N VAL A 66 -2.28 41.98 -16.58
CA VAL A 66 -2.47 40.67 -16.00
C VAL A 66 -3.18 40.79 -14.66
N THR A 67 -4.22 40.00 -14.44
CA THR A 67 -4.95 39.95 -13.17
C THR A 67 -5.01 38.52 -12.66
N LEU A 68 -4.70 38.30 -11.36
CA LEU A 68 -4.89 37.06 -10.67
C LEU A 68 -6.27 37.06 -9.99
N ALA A 69 -7.21 36.26 -10.50
CA ALA A 69 -8.48 36.00 -9.83
C ALA A 69 -8.30 34.82 -8.86
N MET A 70 -8.39 35.10 -7.58
CA MET A 70 -8.18 34.12 -6.53
C MET A 70 -9.49 33.84 -5.79
N VAL A 71 -10.00 32.61 -5.94
CA VAL A 71 -11.20 32.12 -5.26
C VAL A 71 -10.77 31.20 -4.12
N ILE A 72 -11.04 31.61 -2.89
CA ILE A 72 -10.77 30.81 -1.70
C ILE A 72 -12.08 30.51 -0.99
N VAL A 73 -12.49 29.25 -1.02
CA VAL A 73 -13.70 28.81 -0.33
C VAL A 73 -13.40 28.61 1.15
N PRO A 74 -14.16 29.23 2.08
CA PRO A 74 -13.99 29.06 3.51
C PRO A 74 -14.03 27.58 3.93
N SER A 75 -13.11 27.17 4.80
CA SER A 75 -13.03 25.80 5.31
C SER A 75 -12.43 25.83 6.71
N ARG A 76 -13.10 25.18 7.68
CA ARG A 76 -12.64 25.02 9.06
C ARG A 76 -12.28 26.33 9.79
N ASP A 77 -13.01 27.39 9.55
CA ASP A 77 -12.75 28.75 10.06
C ASP A 77 -12.69 28.86 11.61
N HIS A 78 -13.21 27.84 12.31
CA HIS A 78 -13.18 27.76 13.77
C HIS A 78 -11.85 27.20 14.34
N VAL A 79 -10.90 26.81 13.49
CA VAL A 79 -9.59 26.29 13.89
C VAL A 79 -8.56 27.42 13.82
N GLY A 80 -7.90 27.74 14.94
CA GLY A 80 -6.99 28.88 15.05
C GLY A 80 -5.92 28.99 13.97
N SER A 81 -5.32 27.86 13.57
CA SER A 81 -4.31 27.83 12.49
C SER A 81 -4.85 28.25 11.11
N TYR A 82 -6.13 28.00 10.83
CA TYR A 82 -6.78 28.44 9.58
C TYR A 82 -7.12 29.93 9.61
N ALA A 83 -7.50 30.48 10.76
CA ALA A 83 -7.69 31.92 10.94
C ALA A 83 -6.38 32.69 10.75
N GLU A 84 -5.25 32.17 11.31
CA GLU A 84 -3.92 32.76 11.09
C GLU A 84 -3.50 32.72 9.62
N LEU A 85 -3.76 31.60 8.92
CA LEU A 85 -3.48 31.48 7.49
C LEU A 85 -4.29 32.51 6.71
N LYS A 86 -5.58 32.68 7.01
CA LYS A 86 -6.46 33.67 6.39
C LYS A 86 -5.90 35.09 6.55
N THR A 87 -5.50 35.45 7.78
CA THR A 87 -4.92 36.76 8.08
C THR A 87 -3.68 37.03 7.23
N LYS A 88 -2.76 36.06 7.14
CA LYS A 88 -1.53 36.18 6.31
C LYS A 88 -1.85 36.33 4.82
N ILE A 89 -2.87 35.61 4.33
CA ILE A 89 -3.32 35.75 2.93
C ILE A 89 -3.87 37.16 2.69
N ASP A 90 -4.70 37.69 3.59
CA ASP A 90 -5.27 39.04 3.47
C ASP A 90 -4.19 40.11 3.52
N GLU A 91 -3.21 39.99 4.41
CA GLU A 91 -2.07 40.90 4.51
C GLU A 91 -1.23 40.89 3.23
N GLU A 92 -0.93 39.72 2.67
CA GLU A 92 -0.14 39.60 1.44
C GLU A 92 -0.88 40.18 0.23
N ILE A 93 -2.18 39.86 0.08
CA ILE A 93 -3.02 40.46 -0.98
C ILE A 93 -3.11 41.97 -0.83
N GLY A 94 -3.30 42.45 0.41
CA GLY A 94 -3.30 43.88 0.72
C GLY A 94 -1.99 44.56 0.33
N SER A 95 -0.86 43.93 0.61
CA SER A 95 0.48 44.42 0.25
C SER A 95 0.67 44.48 -1.26
N ILE A 96 0.33 43.41 -1.99
CA ILE A 96 0.44 43.37 -3.46
C ILE A 96 -0.45 44.43 -4.09
N ASN A 97 -1.72 44.49 -3.70
CA ASN A 97 -2.67 45.46 -4.27
C ASN A 97 -2.29 46.90 -3.90
N GLY A 98 -1.90 47.16 -2.65
CA GLY A 98 -1.44 48.50 -2.23
C GLY A 98 -0.21 49.00 -2.98
N THR A 99 0.67 48.07 -3.40
CA THR A 99 1.91 48.42 -4.10
C THR A 99 1.69 48.68 -5.61
N TYR A 100 0.84 47.87 -6.26
CA TYR A 100 0.79 47.84 -7.73
C TYR A 100 -0.54 48.31 -8.34
N SER A 101 -1.65 48.44 -7.57
CA SER A 101 -2.94 48.88 -8.13
C SER A 101 -2.87 50.26 -8.75
N THR A 102 -3.66 50.42 -9.78
CA THR A 102 -3.97 51.73 -10.39
C THR A 102 -5.47 52.03 -10.29
N MET A 103 -5.92 53.20 -10.72
CA MET A 103 -7.36 53.52 -10.67
C MET A 103 -8.23 52.55 -11.49
N ASN A 104 -7.67 51.96 -12.54
CA ASN A 104 -8.40 51.09 -13.47
C ASN A 104 -7.97 49.63 -13.43
N TRP A 105 -7.07 49.23 -12.52
CA TRP A 105 -6.54 47.87 -12.46
C TRP A 105 -6.15 47.47 -11.05
N THR A 106 -6.56 46.27 -10.66
CA THR A 106 -6.18 45.61 -9.41
C THR A 106 -5.48 44.30 -9.73
N PRO A 107 -4.22 44.09 -9.28
CA PRO A 107 -3.44 42.90 -9.61
C PRO A 107 -4.08 41.61 -9.12
N VAL A 108 -4.64 41.57 -7.90
CA VAL A 108 -5.27 40.41 -7.29
C VAL A 108 -6.73 40.70 -7.00
N CYS A 109 -7.63 40.09 -7.76
CA CYS A 109 -9.06 40.03 -7.47
C CYS A 109 -9.34 38.85 -6.54
N TYR A 110 -9.69 39.12 -5.29
CA TYR A 110 -9.82 38.13 -4.24
C TYR A 110 -11.28 37.92 -3.82
N PHE A 111 -11.70 36.66 -3.84
CA PHE A 111 -13.05 36.22 -3.46
C PHE A 111 -12.97 35.20 -2.34
N TYR A 112 -13.45 35.56 -1.15
CA TYR A 112 -13.49 34.64 0.02
C TYR A 112 -14.89 34.03 0.18
N HIS A 113 -15.38 33.39 -0.87
CA HIS A 113 -16.65 32.65 -0.92
C HIS A 113 -16.66 31.69 -2.11
N GLY A 114 -17.60 30.74 -2.11
CA GLY A 114 -17.84 29.87 -3.26
C GLY A 114 -18.67 30.57 -4.34
N PHE A 115 -18.54 30.14 -5.57
CA PHE A 115 -19.36 30.54 -6.73
C PHE A 115 -20.30 29.38 -7.12
N SER A 116 -21.36 29.68 -7.86
CA SER A 116 -22.16 28.68 -8.52
C SER A 116 -21.33 27.91 -9.56
N PHE A 117 -21.82 26.76 -9.98
CA PHE A 117 -21.15 25.96 -11.01
C PHE A 117 -20.96 26.77 -12.29
N GLU A 118 -22.01 27.49 -12.74
CA GLU A 118 -22.00 28.27 -13.96
C GLU A 118 -20.99 29.42 -13.92
N GLU A 119 -20.91 30.13 -12.79
CA GLU A 119 -19.94 31.20 -12.59
C GLU A 119 -18.50 30.68 -12.55
N LEU A 120 -18.26 29.59 -11.80
CA LEU A 120 -16.94 29.03 -11.69
C LEU A 120 -16.41 28.51 -13.03
N VAL A 121 -17.25 27.79 -13.76
CA VAL A 121 -16.88 27.27 -15.09
C VAL A 121 -16.68 28.41 -16.10
N ALA A 122 -17.47 29.45 -16.02
CA ALA A 122 -17.25 30.67 -16.84
C ALA A 122 -15.88 31.28 -16.56
N MET A 123 -15.46 31.35 -15.29
CA MET A 123 -14.12 31.81 -14.93
C MET A 123 -13.03 30.90 -15.49
N TYR A 124 -13.20 29.56 -15.42
CA TYR A 124 -12.26 28.62 -16.05
C TYR A 124 -12.17 28.81 -17.55
N TYR A 125 -13.30 29.02 -18.23
CA TYR A 125 -13.34 29.16 -19.67
C TYR A 125 -12.65 30.47 -20.13
N VAL A 126 -12.87 31.58 -19.43
CA VAL A 126 -12.30 32.89 -19.76
C VAL A 126 -10.82 33.00 -19.42
N ALA A 127 -10.39 32.36 -18.31
CA ALA A 127 -9.02 32.47 -17.83
C ALA A 127 -7.98 31.97 -18.84
N ASP A 128 -6.93 32.76 -19.08
CA ASP A 128 -5.79 32.38 -19.94
C ASP A 128 -4.90 31.36 -19.26
N ILE A 129 -4.76 31.43 -17.93
CA ILE A 129 -3.87 30.57 -17.15
C ILE A 129 -4.63 30.05 -15.92
N ALA A 130 -4.54 28.76 -15.64
CA ALA A 130 -4.86 28.21 -14.31
C ALA A 130 -3.58 28.00 -13.53
N LEU A 131 -3.52 28.57 -12.32
CA LEU A 131 -2.37 28.48 -11.42
C LEU A 131 -2.72 27.61 -10.21
N VAL A 132 -2.33 26.35 -10.26
CA VAL A 132 -2.69 25.29 -9.29
C VAL A 132 -1.42 24.78 -8.63
N THR A 133 -1.11 25.29 -7.45
CA THR A 133 0.19 25.10 -6.80
C THR A 133 0.11 24.49 -5.39
N PRO A 134 -0.62 23.37 -5.18
CA PRO A 134 -0.67 22.76 -3.86
C PRO A 134 0.70 22.23 -3.42
N LEU A 135 1.01 22.38 -2.12
CA LEU A 135 2.19 21.78 -1.50
C LEU A 135 2.05 20.25 -1.38
N ARG A 136 0.79 19.79 -1.25
CA ARG A 136 0.45 18.36 -1.24
C ARG A 136 -1.02 18.19 -1.56
N ASP A 137 -1.30 17.43 -2.61
CA ASP A 137 -2.67 17.08 -3.00
C ASP A 137 -2.68 15.70 -3.64
N GLY A 138 -3.54 14.80 -3.16
CA GLY A 138 -3.64 13.43 -3.69
C GLY A 138 -4.16 13.32 -5.12
N MET A 139 -4.87 14.35 -5.61
CA MET A 139 -5.41 14.37 -6.97
C MET A 139 -5.38 15.77 -7.57
N ASN A 140 -6.21 16.67 -7.09
CA ASN A 140 -6.58 18.00 -7.58
C ASN A 140 -7.55 17.96 -8.78
N LEU A 141 -8.84 18.14 -8.48
CA LEU A 141 -9.89 18.13 -9.52
C LEU A 141 -9.92 19.46 -10.28
N VAL A 142 -9.59 20.59 -9.65
CA VAL A 142 -9.61 21.93 -10.27
C VAL A 142 -8.74 21.98 -11.53
N ALA A 143 -7.55 21.38 -11.49
CA ALA A 143 -6.69 21.29 -12.67
C ALA A 143 -7.36 20.53 -13.82
N LYS A 144 -8.07 19.43 -13.51
CA LYS A 144 -8.80 18.62 -14.51
C LYS A 144 -10.03 19.35 -15.04
N GLU A 145 -10.76 20.02 -14.17
CA GLU A 145 -11.94 20.84 -14.51
C GLU A 145 -11.58 21.98 -15.46
N TYR A 146 -10.50 22.71 -15.16
CA TYR A 146 -9.99 23.76 -16.03
C TYR A 146 -9.67 23.22 -17.43
N VAL A 147 -8.86 22.17 -17.52
CA VAL A 147 -8.45 21.59 -18.81
C VAL A 147 -9.66 21.11 -19.62
N ALA A 148 -10.62 20.45 -18.96
CA ALA A 148 -11.83 19.95 -19.62
C ALA A 148 -12.70 21.09 -20.15
N THR A 149 -12.77 22.23 -19.44
CA THR A 149 -13.60 23.40 -19.82
C THR A 149 -13.03 24.13 -21.05
N LYS A 150 -11.75 23.98 -21.35
CA LYS A 150 -11.05 24.70 -22.44
C LYS A 150 -11.27 24.06 -23.83
N GLN A 151 -12.49 23.66 -24.18
CA GLN A 151 -12.82 22.94 -25.42
C GLN A 151 -12.11 23.51 -26.67
N ASP A 152 -12.46 24.75 -27.10
CA ASP A 152 -11.89 25.40 -28.28
C ASP A 152 -11.10 26.68 -27.91
N ASN A 153 -11.01 26.97 -26.61
CA ASN A 153 -10.38 28.17 -26.11
C ASN A 153 -8.96 27.87 -25.63
N PRO A 154 -7.93 28.62 -26.09
CA PRO A 154 -6.57 28.40 -25.64
C PRO A 154 -6.42 28.71 -24.15
N GLY A 155 -5.41 28.18 -23.53
CA GLY A 155 -5.06 28.39 -22.13
C GLY A 155 -3.91 27.52 -21.68
N VAL A 156 -3.33 27.85 -20.53
CA VAL A 156 -2.18 27.16 -19.96
C VAL A 156 -2.49 26.71 -18.55
N LEU A 157 -2.18 25.45 -18.24
CA LEU A 157 -2.19 24.96 -16.88
C LEU A 157 -0.78 25.01 -16.30
N ILE A 158 -0.60 25.75 -15.20
CA ILE A 158 0.58 25.67 -14.32
C ILE A 158 0.19 24.80 -13.13
N LEU A 159 0.87 23.68 -12.95
CA LEU A 159 0.49 22.65 -11.98
C LEU A 159 1.69 22.24 -11.10
N SER A 160 1.44 22.16 -9.81
CA SER A 160 2.42 21.60 -8.86
C SER A 160 2.72 20.13 -9.17
N GLU A 161 4.00 19.76 -9.19
CA GLU A 161 4.47 18.37 -9.26
C GLU A 161 4.02 17.54 -8.05
N MET A 162 3.65 18.20 -6.93
CA MET A 162 3.13 17.58 -5.71
C MET A 162 1.62 17.28 -5.77
N ALA A 163 0.95 17.58 -6.88
CA ALA A 163 -0.43 17.20 -7.15
C ALA A 163 -0.48 15.84 -7.85
N GLY A 164 -1.29 14.90 -7.38
CA GLY A 164 -1.47 13.61 -8.04
C GLY A 164 -1.95 13.72 -9.50
N ALA A 165 -2.64 14.80 -9.84
CA ALA A 165 -3.05 15.10 -11.22
C ALA A 165 -1.85 15.36 -12.18
N SER A 166 -0.66 15.70 -11.67
CA SER A 166 0.52 15.96 -12.51
C SER A 166 0.96 14.74 -13.32
N VAL A 167 0.71 13.54 -12.82
CA VAL A 167 1.01 12.28 -13.52
C VAL A 167 0.12 12.10 -14.77
N GLU A 168 -1.14 12.54 -14.68
CA GLU A 168 -2.09 12.46 -15.81
C GLU A 168 -1.98 13.67 -16.74
N LEU A 169 -1.70 14.84 -16.18
CA LEU A 169 -1.63 16.13 -16.88
C LEU A 169 -0.17 16.58 -17.10
N SER A 170 0.66 15.69 -17.62
CA SER A 170 2.10 15.90 -17.80
C SER A 170 2.46 16.99 -18.83
N ASP A 171 1.51 17.37 -19.67
CA ASP A 171 1.66 18.50 -20.63
C ASP A 171 1.42 19.87 -19.98
N ALA A 172 1.05 19.94 -18.69
CA ALA A 172 1.04 21.18 -17.92
C ALA A 172 2.46 21.76 -17.75
N LEU A 173 2.58 23.03 -17.40
CA LEU A 173 3.83 23.58 -16.89
C LEU A 173 3.98 23.10 -15.44
N LEU A 174 4.77 22.05 -15.24
CA LEU A 174 5.01 21.50 -13.92
C LEU A 174 6.04 22.35 -13.16
N ILE A 175 5.73 22.61 -11.88
CA ILE A 175 6.57 23.44 -11.01
C ILE A 175 6.70 22.82 -9.61
N ASN A 176 7.80 23.12 -8.94
CA ASN A 176 7.91 22.92 -7.50
C ASN A 176 7.18 24.07 -6.77
N PRO A 177 6.11 23.80 -6.00
CA PRO A 177 5.32 24.85 -5.35
C PRO A 177 6.07 25.59 -4.23
N ASN A 178 7.21 25.07 -3.75
CA ASN A 178 8.06 25.72 -2.76
C ASN A 178 9.08 26.70 -3.40
N ASP A 179 9.22 26.66 -4.71
CA ASP A 179 10.15 27.50 -5.47
C ASP A 179 9.39 28.66 -6.12
N THR A 180 9.46 29.83 -5.49
CA THR A 180 8.79 31.06 -5.97
C THR A 180 9.31 31.53 -7.31
N ASP A 181 10.58 31.30 -7.62
CA ASP A 181 11.18 31.67 -8.90
C ASP A 181 10.64 30.79 -10.02
N GLN A 182 10.42 29.51 -9.78
CA GLN A 182 9.77 28.63 -10.75
C GLN A 182 8.32 29.05 -11.02
N ILE A 183 7.57 29.50 -9.99
CA ILE A 183 6.21 30.01 -10.16
C ILE A 183 6.24 31.26 -11.07
N GLU A 184 7.13 32.23 -10.79
CA GLU A 184 7.33 33.42 -11.60
C GLU A 184 7.66 33.08 -13.06
N GLN A 185 8.67 32.24 -13.28
CA GLN A 185 9.11 31.82 -14.61
C GLN A 185 8.01 31.09 -15.39
N ALA A 186 7.21 30.25 -14.70
CA ALA A 186 6.09 29.55 -15.30
C ALA A 186 4.98 30.52 -15.75
N ILE A 187 4.68 31.56 -14.96
CA ILE A 187 3.73 32.61 -15.33
C ILE A 187 4.25 33.35 -16.59
N CYS A 188 5.51 33.78 -16.59
CA CYS A 188 6.12 34.44 -17.77
C CYS A 188 6.08 33.56 -19.01
N ARG A 189 6.42 32.26 -18.86
CA ARG A 189 6.38 31.28 -19.96
C ARG A 189 4.96 31.10 -20.49
N ALA A 190 3.98 30.97 -19.60
CA ALA A 190 2.59 30.80 -19.97
C ALA A 190 2.05 32.01 -20.75
N LEU A 191 2.37 33.25 -20.32
CA LEU A 191 1.96 34.46 -20.99
C LEU A 191 2.57 34.65 -22.38
N LYS A 192 3.79 34.12 -22.60
CA LYS A 192 4.51 34.20 -23.88
C LYS A 192 4.26 32.97 -24.78
N MET A 193 3.55 31.95 -24.28
CA MET A 193 3.34 30.70 -25.02
C MET A 193 2.51 30.93 -26.29
N PRO A 194 2.98 30.46 -27.46
CA PRO A 194 2.22 30.54 -28.70
C PRO A 194 0.86 29.84 -28.59
N LEU A 195 -0.17 30.41 -29.22
CA LEU A 195 -1.52 29.84 -29.19
C LEU A 195 -1.58 28.38 -29.68
N GLU A 196 -0.74 28.03 -30.65
CA GLU A 196 -0.69 26.66 -31.16
C GLU A 196 -0.15 25.68 -30.10
N GLU A 197 0.94 26.03 -29.39
CA GLU A 197 1.47 25.24 -28.29
C GLU A 197 0.43 25.08 -27.15
N GLN A 198 -0.31 26.17 -26.84
CA GLN A 198 -1.37 26.10 -25.83
C GLN A 198 -2.45 25.06 -26.21
N ARG A 199 -2.90 25.08 -27.48
CA ARG A 199 -3.90 24.13 -28.00
C ARG A 199 -3.41 22.71 -28.01
N GLU A 200 -2.20 22.46 -28.50
CA GLU A 200 -1.61 21.12 -28.53
C GLU A 200 -1.50 20.50 -27.13
N ARG A 201 -1.02 21.28 -26.16
CA ARG A 201 -0.92 20.82 -24.76
C ARG A 201 -2.29 20.48 -24.17
N LEU A 202 -3.27 21.38 -24.37
CA LEU A 202 -4.65 21.15 -23.91
C LEU A 202 -5.25 19.91 -24.54
N GLN A 203 -5.13 19.73 -25.87
CA GLN A 203 -5.66 18.57 -26.59
C GLN A 203 -5.10 17.26 -26.06
N ARG A 204 -3.79 17.18 -25.80
CA ARG A 204 -3.16 15.97 -25.22
C ARG A 204 -3.71 15.67 -23.81
N MET A 205 -3.83 16.70 -22.95
CA MET A 205 -4.42 16.53 -21.61
C MET A 205 -5.91 16.16 -21.67
N GLN A 206 -6.68 16.77 -22.55
CA GLN A 206 -8.12 16.48 -22.77
C GLN A 206 -8.33 15.03 -23.27
N ALA A 207 -7.46 14.54 -24.16
CA ALA A 207 -7.52 13.17 -24.64
C ALA A 207 -7.37 12.15 -23.47
N ILE A 208 -6.51 12.45 -22.50
CA ILE A 208 -6.37 11.62 -21.31
C ILE A 208 -7.62 11.71 -20.43
N LEU A 209 -8.12 12.92 -20.17
CA LEU A 209 -9.28 13.14 -19.30
C LEU A 209 -10.57 12.56 -19.86
N SER A 210 -10.76 12.58 -21.18
CA SER A 210 -11.94 11.99 -21.85
C SER A 210 -12.04 10.48 -21.65
N VAL A 211 -10.91 9.79 -21.47
CA VAL A 211 -10.85 8.34 -21.18
C VAL A 211 -10.88 8.06 -19.69
N GLN A 212 -10.19 8.86 -18.87
CA GLN A 212 -10.07 8.66 -17.41
C GLN A 212 -11.19 9.37 -16.63
N THR A 213 -12.43 9.11 -17.02
CA THR A 213 -13.63 9.73 -16.41
C THR A 213 -13.98 9.15 -15.04
N VAL A 214 -14.84 9.85 -14.29
CA VAL A 214 -15.40 9.33 -13.02
C VAL A 214 -16.19 8.03 -13.24
N ASN A 215 -16.89 7.91 -14.37
CA ASN A 215 -17.67 6.72 -14.71
C ASN A 215 -16.75 5.50 -14.93
N LYS A 216 -15.64 5.70 -15.65
CA LYS A 216 -14.63 4.64 -15.82
C LYS A 216 -14.03 4.24 -14.49
N TRP A 217 -13.64 5.20 -13.65
CA TRP A 217 -13.12 4.92 -12.31
C TRP A 217 -14.11 4.10 -11.47
N ALA A 218 -15.38 4.50 -11.46
CA ALA A 218 -16.44 3.79 -10.73
C ALA A 218 -16.62 2.36 -11.26
N ALA A 219 -16.63 2.17 -12.58
CA ALA A 219 -16.75 0.85 -13.21
C ALA A 219 -15.56 -0.06 -12.86
N ASP A 220 -14.32 0.48 -12.93
CA ASP A 220 -13.10 -0.24 -12.59
C ASP A 220 -13.12 -0.63 -11.10
N PHE A 221 -13.44 0.30 -10.20
CA PHE A 221 -13.58 0.04 -8.77
C PHE A 221 -14.61 -1.06 -8.47
N MET A 222 -15.80 -0.99 -9.09
CA MET A 222 -16.83 -2.00 -8.89
C MET A 222 -16.44 -3.37 -9.43
N ARG A 223 -15.69 -3.43 -10.53
CA ARG A 223 -15.15 -4.67 -11.06
C ARG A 223 -14.14 -5.31 -10.08
N GLU A 224 -13.16 -4.55 -9.62
CA GLU A 224 -12.17 -4.98 -8.63
C GLU A 224 -12.83 -5.43 -7.32
N TRP A 225 -13.81 -4.66 -6.85
CA TRP A 225 -14.56 -5.00 -5.64
C TRP A 225 -15.29 -6.33 -5.76
N ARG A 226 -16.00 -6.55 -6.90
CA ARG A 226 -16.72 -7.82 -7.16
C ARG A 226 -15.74 -9.00 -7.22
N GLN A 227 -14.62 -8.85 -7.92
CA GLN A 227 -13.60 -9.89 -8.01
C GLN A 227 -13.03 -10.25 -6.63
N THR A 228 -12.73 -9.23 -5.84
CA THR A 228 -12.24 -9.40 -4.47
C THR A 228 -13.29 -10.06 -3.56
N ALA A 229 -14.55 -9.63 -3.66
CA ALA A 229 -15.64 -10.22 -2.88
C ALA A 229 -15.87 -11.70 -3.24
N GLU A 230 -15.86 -12.05 -4.53
CA GLU A 230 -15.96 -13.43 -4.99
C GLU A 230 -14.75 -14.28 -4.56
N LYS A 231 -13.55 -13.72 -4.64
CA LYS A 231 -12.33 -14.35 -4.14
C LYS A 231 -12.45 -14.65 -2.64
N ASN A 232 -12.82 -13.66 -1.85
CA ASN A 232 -12.99 -13.81 -0.39
C ASN A 232 -14.07 -14.84 -0.05
N LYS A 233 -15.20 -14.84 -0.78
CA LYS A 233 -16.27 -15.84 -0.59
C LYS A 233 -15.80 -17.27 -0.89
N ARG A 234 -14.96 -17.45 -1.93
CA ARG A 234 -14.33 -18.75 -2.22
C ARG A 234 -13.34 -19.16 -1.12
N LEU A 235 -12.53 -18.21 -0.65
CA LEU A 235 -11.54 -18.45 0.39
C LEU A 235 -12.20 -18.80 1.74
N GLN A 236 -13.31 -18.16 2.10
CA GLN A 236 -14.06 -18.50 3.33
C GLN A 236 -14.56 -19.94 3.36
N LYS A 237 -14.85 -20.54 2.21
CA LYS A 237 -15.26 -21.96 2.12
C LYS A 237 -14.13 -22.94 2.49
N LYS A 238 -12.87 -22.46 2.57
CA LYS A 238 -11.73 -23.29 2.98
C LYS A 238 -11.57 -23.41 4.49
N LYS A 239 -12.34 -22.65 5.27
CA LYS A 239 -12.32 -22.78 6.73
C LYS A 239 -12.78 -24.19 7.10
N ILE A 240 -11.93 -24.91 7.86
CA ILE A 240 -12.19 -26.26 8.30
C ILE A 240 -13.49 -26.31 9.13
N SER A 241 -14.48 -27.07 8.67
CA SER A 241 -15.71 -27.34 9.41
C SER A 241 -15.54 -28.56 10.34
N ALA A 242 -16.50 -28.74 11.25
CA ALA A 242 -16.53 -29.96 12.08
C ALA A 242 -16.67 -31.24 11.25
N GLN A 243 -17.37 -31.16 10.11
CA GLN A 243 -17.49 -32.29 9.18
C GLN A 243 -16.15 -32.60 8.51
N ASP A 244 -15.44 -31.57 8.00
CA ASP A 244 -14.11 -31.75 7.41
C ASP A 244 -13.13 -32.39 8.41
N GLN A 245 -13.16 -31.95 9.68
CA GLN A 245 -12.32 -32.53 10.73
C GLN A 245 -12.61 -34.01 10.92
N ASN A 246 -13.87 -34.41 10.89
CA ASN A 246 -14.27 -35.83 11.03
C ASN A 246 -13.85 -36.67 9.83
N GLU A 247 -13.97 -36.12 8.62
CA GLU A 247 -13.52 -36.77 7.39
C GLU A 247 -11.99 -36.95 7.40
N ILE A 248 -11.25 -35.89 7.77
CA ILE A 248 -9.78 -35.94 7.92
C ILE A 248 -9.37 -36.99 8.96
N LYS A 249 -10.05 -37.05 10.11
CA LYS A 249 -9.81 -38.03 11.14
C LYS A 249 -10.03 -39.47 10.63
N THR A 250 -11.13 -39.70 9.89
CA THR A 250 -11.41 -40.98 9.28
C THR A 250 -10.30 -41.43 8.33
N LEU A 251 -9.86 -40.51 7.44
CA LEU A 251 -8.75 -40.78 6.51
C LEU A 251 -7.43 -41.09 7.28
N TYR A 252 -7.17 -40.33 8.36
CA TYR A 252 -6.01 -40.53 9.20
C TYR A 252 -6.06 -41.93 9.85
N ASP A 253 -7.18 -42.33 10.44
CA ASP A 253 -7.31 -43.62 11.14
C ASP A 253 -7.15 -44.81 10.21
N GLN A 254 -7.68 -44.74 8.99
CA GLN A 254 -7.61 -45.78 7.97
C GLN A 254 -6.23 -45.95 7.35
N ALA A 255 -5.40 -44.92 7.37
CA ALA A 255 -4.09 -44.94 6.74
C ALA A 255 -3.09 -45.82 7.46
N LYS A 256 -2.32 -46.60 6.68
CA LYS A 256 -1.26 -47.50 7.18
C LYS A 256 0.08 -46.81 7.34
N LYS A 257 0.34 -45.76 6.50
CA LYS A 257 1.58 -44.98 6.56
C LYS A 257 1.26 -43.50 6.33
N ARG A 258 1.59 -42.68 7.31
CA ARG A 258 1.20 -41.27 7.35
C ARG A 258 2.41 -40.36 7.38
N LEU A 259 2.36 -39.25 6.61
CA LEU A 259 3.33 -38.16 6.67
C LEU A 259 2.65 -36.92 7.29
N ILE A 260 3.25 -36.38 8.34
CA ILE A 260 2.77 -35.23 9.07
C ILE A 260 3.87 -34.17 9.00
N LEU A 261 3.65 -33.12 8.17
CA LEU A 261 4.57 -32.04 7.93
C LEU A 261 4.07 -30.78 8.66
N LEU A 262 4.81 -30.34 9.66
CA LEU A 262 4.41 -29.22 10.50
C LEU A 262 5.46 -28.13 10.45
N ASP A 263 5.03 -26.93 10.10
CA ASP A 263 5.82 -25.73 10.36
C ASP A 263 5.81 -25.41 11.85
N TYR A 264 6.81 -24.63 12.31
CA TYR A 264 6.98 -24.36 13.73
C TYR A 264 6.44 -22.99 14.14
N ASP A 265 7.04 -21.90 13.61
CA ASP A 265 6.73 -20.52 13.99
C ASP A 265 5.45 -20.03 13.31
N GLY A 266 4.49 -19.52 14.08
CA GLY A 266 3.18 -19.12 13.55
C GLY A 266 2.21 -20.29 13.36
N THR A 267 2.71 -21.55 13.42
CA THR A 267 1.93 -22.77 13.26
C THR A 267 1.83 -23.55 14.58
N LEU A 268 2.89 -24.17 15.03
CA LEU A 268 2.91 -24.90 16.31
C LEU A 268 3.07 -23.96 17.51
N THR A 269 3.77 -22.88 17.34
CA THR A 269 4.04 -21.87 18.38
C THR A 269 3.71 -20.49 17.84
N ALA A 270 3.05 -19.66 18.65
CA ALA A 270 2.77 -18.27 18.29
C ALA A 270 4.07 -17.47 18.15
N PHE A 271 4.06 -16.48 17.27
CA PHE A 271 5.19 -15.56 17.11
C PHE A 271 5.53 -14.87 18.43
N LYS A 272 6.82 -14.77 18.73
CA LYS A 272 7.39 -14.06 19.88
C LYS A 272 8.21 -12.87 19.40
N ASN A 273 8.43 -11.91 20.28
CA ASN A 273 9.29 -10.77 19.96
C ASN A 273 10.74 -11.20 19.73
N HIS A 274 11.23 -12.08 20.62
CA HIS A 274 12.56 -12.69 20.47
C HIS A 274 12.42 -14.14 20.00
N PRO A 275 13.14 -14.55 18.95
CA PRO A 275 13.05 -15.90 18.42
C PRO A 275 13.34 -17.01 19.45
N GLU A 276 14.26 -16.75 20.40
CA GLU A 276 14.59 -17.67 21.47
C GLU A 276 13.46 -17.95 22.48
N ASP A 277 12.46 -17.06 22.58
CA ASP A 277 11.32 -17.20 23.50
C ASP A 277 10.22 -18.13 22.95
N ALA A 278 10.31 -18.54 21.69
CA ALA A 278 9.33 -19.44 21.07
C ALA A 278 9.58 -20.90 21.42
N VAL A 279 9.93 -21.18 22.68
CA VAL A 279 10.19 -22.54 23.20
C VAL A 279 8.90 -23.37 23.16
N PRO A 280 8.98 -24.68 22.78
CA PRO A 280 7.81 -25.56 22.80
C PRO A 280 7.19 -25.67 24.18
N THR A 281 5.87 -25.50 24.24
CA THR A 281 5.13 -25.73 25.49
C THR A 281 5.12 -27.21 25.87
N PRO A 282 4.96 -27.56 27.17
CA PRO A 282 4.79 -28.96 27.58
C PRO A 282 3.66 -29.66 26.81
N ALA A 283 2.52 -28.99 26.61
CA ALA A 283 1.38 -29.55 25.86
C ALA A 283 1.74 -29.87 24.41
N LEU A 284 2.49 -28.99 23.75
CA LEU A 284 2.99 -29.28 22.39
C LEU A 284 3.95 -30.47 22.36
N ARG A 285 4.87 -30.53 23.31
CA ARG A 285 5.81 -31.65 23.39
C ARG A 285 5.08 -32.98 23.61
N ASP A 286 4.10 -33.03 24.53
CA ASP A 286 3.28 -34.22 24.79
C ASP A 286 2.49 -34.64 23.55
N LEU A 287 1.94 -33.69 22.82
CA LEU A 287 1.23 -33.96 21.56
C LEU A 287 2.16 -34.57 20.50
N LEU A 288 3.34 -33.98 20.30
CA LEU A 288 4.35 -34.49 19.35
C LEU A 288 4.83 -35.88 19.75
N GLN A 289 5.05 -36.12 21.06
CA GLN A 289 5.42 -37.45 21.58
C GLN A 289 4.33 -38.49 21.27
N ARG A 290 3.03 -38.15 21.44
CA ARG A 290 1.91 -39.05 21.10
C ARG A 290 1.89 -39.37 19.61
N PHE A 291 2.07 -38.36 18.74
CA PHE A 291 2.16 -38.61 17.29
C PHE A 291 3.30 -39.52 16.91
N CYS A 292 4.45 -39.37 17.53
CA CYS A 292 5.63 -40.20 17.28
C CYS A 292 5.50 -41.64 17.88
N SER A 293 4.64 -41.84 18.88
CA SER A 293 4.40 -43.16 19.49
C SER A 293 3.63 -44.09 18.56
N ASP A 294 2.89 -43.58 17.58
CA ASP A 294 2.26 -44.40 16.53
C ASP A 294 3.26 -44.62 15.39
N SER A 295 3.75 -45.87 15.26
CA SER A 295 4.74 -46.24 14.24
C SER A 295 4.30 -46.04 12.79
N ARG A 296 3.00 -45.81 12.55
CA ARG A 296 2.46 -45.44 11.23
C ARG A 296 2.77 -44.01 10.84
N ASN A 297 3.10 -43.15 11.81
CA ASN A 297 3.34 -41.72 11.59
C ASN A 297 4.83 -41.44 11.31
N HIS A 298 5.08 -40.71 10.24
CA HIS A 298 6.34 -40.04 10.01
C HIS A 298 6.10 -38.53 10.24
N VAL A 299 6.57 -38.02 11.39
CA VAL A 299 6.37 -36.63 11.78
C VAL A 299 7.63 -35.85 11.48
N THR A 300 7.49 -34.80 10.70
CA THR A 300 8.60 -33.93 10.29
C THR A 300 8.27 -32.48 10.65
N ILE A 301 9.15 -31.80 11.39
CA ILE A 301 9.12 -30.35 11.60
C ILE A 301 9.90 -29.71 10.47
N ASN A 302 9.23 -28.86 9.66
CA ASN A 302 9.80 -28.20 8.49
C ASN A 302 9.83 -26.68 8.71
N SER A 303 10.95 -26.15 9.19
CA SER A 303 11.06 -24.80 9.73
C SER A 303 12.20 -23.99 9.10
N GLY A 304 12.08 -22.64 9.14
CA GLY A 304 13.18 -21.72 8.85
C GLY A 304 14.20 -21.56 9.99
N ARG A 305 13.95 -22.18 11.14
CA ARG A 305 14.88 -22.16 12.28
C ARG A 305 16.15 -22.94 11.98
N ASP A 306 17.24 -22.52 12.63
CA ASP A 306 18.51 -23.23 12.60
C ASP A 306 18.40 -24.62 13.25
N HIS A 307 19.24 -25.53 12.82
CA HIS A 307 19.19 -26.92 13.26
C HIS A 307 19.63 -27.11 14.72
N TYR A 308 20.51 -26.25 15.28
CA TYR A 308 20.93 -26.30 16.68
C TYR A 308 19.77 -25.99 17.63
N THR A 309 18.96 -24.96 17.28
CA THR A 309 17.78 -24.60 18.06
C THR A 309 16.74 -25.71 18.06
N LEU A 310 16.45 -26.29 16.89
CA LEU A 310 15.51 -27.43 16.81
C LEU A 310 16.00 -28.65 17.57
N GLU A 311 17.29 -28.96 17.49
CA GLU A 311 17.90 -30.04 18.26
C GLU A 311 17.78 -29.82 19.77
N LYS A 312 18.09 -28.59 20.23
CA LYS A 312 17.99 -28.22 21.66
C LYS A 312 16.56 -28.34 22.18
N TRP A 313 15.56 -28.02 21.39
CA TRP A 313 14.17 -27.95 21.84
C TRP A 313 13.41 -29.25 21.73
N LEU A 314 13.65 -30.03 20.68
CA LEU A 314 12.85 -31.18 20.29
C LEU A 314 13.70 -32.40 19.88
N GLY A 315 15.02 -32.34 19.98
CA GLY A 315 15.94 -33.36 19.48
C GLY A 315 15.89 -34.68 20.23
N ASP A 316 15.30 -34.70 21.43
CA ASP A 316 15.04 -35.89 22.25
C ASP A 316 13.78 -36.66 21.79
N LEU A 317 12.92 -36.04 20.96
CA LEU A 317 11.75 -36.69 20.38
C LEU A 317 12.13 -37.43 19.09
N PRO A 318 11.48 -38.57 18.76
CA PRO A 318 11.76 -39.33 17.54
C PRO A 318 11.13 -38.66 16.30
N LEU A 319 11.47 -37.39 16.09
CA LEU A 319 11.03 -36.53 14.98
C LEU A 319 12.07 -36.54 13.87
N SER A 320 11.59 -36.36 12.64
CA SER A 320 12.40 -35.87 11.54
C SER A 320 12.37 -34.34 11.51
N PHE A 321 13.43 -33.72 11.05
CA PHE A 321 13.53 -32.27 10.95
C PHE A 321 14.00 -31.84 9.56
N ALA A 322 13.48 -30.74 9.09
CA ALA A 322 14.05 -29.93 8.03
C ALA A 322 14.24 -28.50 8.57
N ALA A 323 15.49 -28.12 8.77
CA ALA A 323 15.90 -26.83 9.30
C ALA A 323 16.39 -25.91 8.18
N GLU A 324 16.36 -24.60 8.41
CA GLU A 324 16.76 -23.58 7.44
C GLU A 324 16.15 -23.82 6.05
N HIS A 325 14.82 -24.08 6.05
CA HIS A 325 14.03 -24.37 4.84
C HIS A 325 14.52 -25.59 4.03
N GLY A 326 15.09 -26.61 4.70
CA GLY A 326 15.57 -27.83 4.04
C GLY A 326 17.06 -27.81 3.69
N ALA A 327 17.81 -26.79 4.13
CA ALA A 327 19.27 -26.78 4.03
C ALA A 327 19.93 -27.85 4.89
N PHE A 328 19.29 -28.16 6.01
CA PHE A 328 19.66 -29.28 6.92
C PHE A 328 18.45 -30.15 7.14
N TYR A 329 18.67 -31.47 7.20
CA TYR A 329 17.62 -32.40 7.60
C TYR A 329 18.16 -33.45 8.57
N LYS A 330 17.31 -33.88 9.51
CA LYS A 330 17.62 -34.97 10.45
C LYS A 330 16.76 -36.18 10.13
N GLU A 331 17.39 -37.27 9.86
CA GLU A 331 16.74 -38.55 9.61
C GLU A 331 17.44 -39.65 10.39
N LYS A 332 16.67 -40.55 11.04
CA LYS A 332 17.21 -41.66 11.88
C LYS A 332 18.23 -41.18 12.91
N GLY A 333 18.02 -39.99 13.47
CA GLY A 333 18.87 -39.43 14.53
C GLY A 333 20.14 -38.72 14.07
N ALA A 334 20.44 -38.68 12.77
CA ALA A 334 21.63 -38.02 12.23
C ALA A 334 21.24 -36.77 11.40
N TRP A 335 21.98 -35.67 11.60
CA TRP A 335 21.87 -34.46 10.78
C TRP A 335 22.66 -34.62 9.48
N HIS A 336 22.04 -34.19 8.41
CA HIS A 336 22.62 -34.14 7.07
C HIS A 336 22.55 -32.72 6.53
N LYS A 337 23.60 -32.27 5.83
CA LYS A 337 23.68 -30.97 5.17
C LYS A 337 23.36 -31.15 3.69
N ASN A 338 22.35 -30.41 3.20
CA ASN A 338 21.88 -30.47 1.82
C ASN A 338 22.44 -29.30 0.93
N ILE A 339 23.34 -28.49 1.51
CA ILE A 339 23.99 -27.36 0.81
C ILE A 339 25.50 -27.51 0.86
N GLY A 340 26.19 -27.01 -0.17
CA GLY A 340 27.64 -26.84 -0.15
C GLY A 340 28.07 -25.76 0.87
N ASN A 341 29.31 -25.82 1.32
CA ASN A 341 29.86 -24.71 2.11
C ASN A 341 29.88 -23.44 1.25
N ARG A 342 29.21 -22.41 1.72
CA ARG A 342 29.10 -21.13 1.04
C ARG A 342 29.63 -20.03 1.97
N GLU A 343 30.63 -19.29 1.50
CA GLU A 343 30.99 -18.04 2.14
C GLU A 343 30.08 -16.92 1.62
N TRP A 344 29.57 -16.12 2.53
CA TRP A 344 28.73 -14.98 2.18
C TRP A 344 29.55 -13.88 1.51
N ASP A 345 29.01 -13.33 0.45
CA ASP A 345 29.64 -12.26 -0.32
C ASP A 345 29.86 -11.02 0.53
N SER A 346 31.05 -10.45 0.50
CA SER A 346 31.44 -9.29 1.31
C SER A 346 30.66 -8.03 0.96
N GLU A 347 30.29 -7.83 -0.31
CA GLU A 347 29.47 -6.70 -0.77
C GLU A 347 28.06 -6.83 -0.19
N LEU A 348 27.47 -8.03 -0.23
CA LEU A 348 26.16 -8.31 0.34
C LEU A 348 26.13 -8.05 1.85
N LEU A 349 27.14 -8.55 2.59
CA LEU A 349 27.28 -8.31 4.03
C LEU A 349 27.46 -6.83 4.35
N PHE A 350 28.24 -6.09 3.55
CA PHE A 350 28.42 -4.65 3.70
C PHE A 350 27.08 -3.91 3.56
N ILE A 351 26.30 -4.20 2.51
CA ILE A 351 24.99 -3.56 2.29
C ILE A 351 24.06 -3.87 3.48
N LEU A 352 23.95 -5.12 3.90
CA LEU A 352 23.10 -5.52 5.02
C LEU A 352 23.48 -4.79 6.32
N ASN A 353 24.76 -4.73 6.66
CA ASN A 353 25.24 -4.03 7.85
C ASN A 353 25.00 -2.50 7.76
N LEU A 354 25.08 -1.92 6.56
CA LEU A 354 24.71 -0.52 6.35
C LEU A 354 23.23 -0.26 6.66
N PHE A 355 22.33 -1.19 6.30
CA PHE A 355 20.92 -1.07 6.64
C PHE A 355 20.65 -1.30 8.12
N VAL A 356 21.37 -2.20 8.78
CA VAL A 356 21.33 -2.34 10.25
C VAL A 356 21.71 -1.01 10.92
N SER A 357 22.80 -0.38 10.51
CA SER A 357 23.25 0.89 11.11
C SER A 357 22.27 2.06 10.90
N LYS A 358 21.47 2.03 9.81
CA LYS A 358 20.50 3.08 9.43
C LYS A 358 19.08 2.82 9.91
N THR A 359 18.83 1.69 10.57
CA THR A 359 17.50 1.29 11.02
C THR A 359 17.55 0.91 12.49
N PRO A 360 17.19 1.80 13.41
CA PRO A 360 17.22 1.52 14.84
C PRO A 360 16.43 0.24 15.18
N TYR A 361 16.98 -0.54 16.10
CA TYR A 361 16.41 -1.82 16.58
C TYR A 361 16.29 -2.92 15.51
N SER A 362 16.96 -2.77 14.36
CA SER A 362 17.11 -3.87 13.40
C SER A 362 18.43 -4.61 13.65
N HIS A 363 18.48 -5.88 13.27
CA HIS A 363 19.69 -6.69 13.37
C HIS A 363 19.81 -7.68 12.20
N LEU A 364 21.04 -8.13 11.95
CA LEU A 364 21.35 -9.16 10.96
C LEU A 364 21.62 -10.49 11.67
N GLU A 365 20.84 -11.50 11.36
CA GLU A 365 21.09 -12.88 11.73
C GLU A 365 21.82 -13.58 10.58
N THR A 366 22.99 -14.15 10.88
CA THR A 366 23.77 -14.92 9.89
C THR A 366 23.63 -16.41 10.21
N LYS A 367 22.95 -17.14 9.34
CA LYS A 367 22.81 -18.59 9.37
C LYS A 367 23.78 -19.23 8.38
N GLU A 368 23.94 -20.55 8.44
CA GLU A 368 24.78 -21.26 7.48
C GLU A 368 24.20 -21.21 6.06
N ALA A 369 22.87 -21.25 5.92
CA ALA A 369 22.18 -21.31 4.64
C ALA A 369 21.47 -20.00 4.25
N ALA A 370 21.32 -19.05 5.19
CA ALA A 370 20.56 -17.81 4.97
C ALA A 370 21.16 -16.62 5.72
N LEU A 371 20.91 -15.42 5.19
CA LEU A 371 21.10 -14.16 5.89
C LEU A 371 19.70 -13.56 6.13
N ALA A 372 19.38 -13.16 7.36
CA ALA A 372 18.08 -12.62 7.71
C ALA A 372 18.24 -11.24 8.37
N TRP A 373 17.73 -10.21 7.74
CA TRP A 373 17.66 -8.86 8.31
C TRP A 373 16.31 -8.66 8.97
N HIS A 374 16.30 -8.58 10.30
CA HIS A 374 15.12 -8.43 11.13
C HIS A 374 14.87 -6.97 11.47
N TYR A 375 13.60 -6.51 11.35
CA TYR A 375 13.19 -5.14 11.65
C TYR A 375 11.87 -5.07 12.46
N ARG A 376 11.56 -6.15 13.19
CA ARG A 376 10.30 -6.26 13.94
C ARG A 376 10.17 -5.23 15.06
N GLU A 377 11.29 -4.87 15.70
CA GLU A 377 11.35 -3.90 16.80
C GLU A 377 11.53 -2.45 16.31
N SER A 378 11.78 -2.26 15.03
CA SER A 378 11.90 -0.94 14.42
C SER A 378 10.53 -0.26 14.30
N ASP A 379 10.54 1.08 14.14
CA ASP A 379 9.33 1.81 13.75
C ASP A 379 8.70 1.17 12.51
N ALA A 380 7.38 0.96 12.55
CA ALA A 380 6.70 0.17 11.54
C ALA A 380 6.80 0.77 10.13
N TRP A 381 6.68 2.10 10.01
CA TRP A 381 6.78 2.78 8.72
C TRP A 381 8.22 2.79 8.20
N LEU A 382 9.19 3.12 9.09
CA LEU A 382 10.61 3.15 8.73
C LEU A 382 11.11 1.76 8.34
N GLY A 383 10.73 0.73 9.10
CA GLY A 383 11.11 -0.66 8.83
C GLY A 383 10.64 -1.14 7.47
N GLU A 384 9.37 -0.89 7.11
CA GLU A 384 8.81 -1.26 5.80
C GLU A 384 9.49 -0.50 4.65
N LEU A 385 9.72 0.80 4.82
CA LEU A 385 10.44 1.61 3.82
C LEU A 385 11.85 1.07 3.60
N ARG A 386 12.58 0.77 4.69
CA ARG A 386 13.94 0.23 4.63
C ARG A 386 13.98 -1.17 4.03
N ALA A 387 12.99 -2.02 4.31
CA ALA A 387 12.89 -3.35 3.70
C ALA A 387 12.76 -3.27 2.17
N GLN A 388 11.94 -2.34 1.67
CA GLN A 388 11.82 -2.11 0.22
C GLN A 388 13.12 -1.56 -0.39
N GLN A 389 13.79 -0.62 0.28
CA GLN A 389 15.07 -0.05 -0.15
C GLN A 389 16.18 -1.11 -0.14
N LEU A 390 16.29 -1.90 0.93
CA LEU A 390 17.23 -3.01 1.06
C LEU A 390 17.04 -4.02 -0.07
N THR A 391 15.80 -4.47 -0.30
CA THR A 391 15.49 -5.44 -1.37
C THR A 391 15.99 -4.94 -2.73
N LYS A 392 15.77 -3.67 -3.05
CA LYS A 392 16.26 -3.06 -4.30
C LYS A 392 17.79 -3.00 -4.34
N ALA A 393 18.43 -2.66 -3.24
CA ALA A 393 19.89 -2.50 -3.16
C ALA A 393 20.64 -3.84 -3.31
N ILE A 394 20.12 -4.93 -2.70
CA ILE A 394 20.77 -6.24 -2.75
C ILE A 394 20.40 -7.05 -3.99
N MET A 395 19.34 -6.69 -4.71
CA MET A 395 18.84 -7.46 -5.86
C MET A 395 19.91 -7.73 -6.94
N PRO A 396 20.74 -6.75 -7.36
CA PRO A 396 21.78 -7.00 -8.37
C PRO A 396 22.82 -8.04 -7.90
N VAL A 397 23.25 -7.94 -6.63
CA VAL A 397 24.23 -8.87 -6.06
C VAL A 397 23.62 -10.26 -5.93
N CYS A 398 22.39 -10.37 -5.45
CA CYS A 398 21.69 -11.64 -5.30
C CYS A 398 21.47 -12.32 -6.66
N LEU A 399 21.06 -11.59 -7.70
CA LEU A 399 20.92 -12.14 -9.06
C LEU A 399 22.23 -12.66 -9.61
N LYS A 400 23.32 -11.91 -9.45
CA LYS A 400 24.66 -12.32 -9.90
C LYS A 400 25.15 -13.59 -9.21
N LYS A 401 24.76 -13.79 -7.95
CA LYS A 401 25.18 -14.94 -7.12
C LYS A 401 24.18 -16.10 -7.11
N GLY A 402 23.08 -15.99 -7.84
CA GLY A 402 22.02 -16.99 -7.87
C GLY A 402 21.33 -17.16 -6.52
N LEU A 403 21.16 -16.06 -5.78
CA LEU A 403 20.47 -16.02 -4.48
C LEU A 403 19.03 -15.50 -4.64
N GLN A 404 18.14 -16.00 -3.81
CA GLN A 404 16.76 -15.56 -3.72
C GLN A 404 16.58 -14.61 -2.53
N ILE A 405 15.80 -13.55 -2.75
CA ILE A 405 15.38 -12.61 -1.70
C ILE A 405 13.93 -12.94 -1.35
N MET A 406 13.64 -13.12 -0.08
CA MET A 406 12.30 -13.37 0.44
C MET A 406 11.93 -12.32 1.48
N GLN A 407 10.69 -11.84 1.41
CA GLN A 407 10.12 -10.96 2.44
C GLN A 407 9.14 -11.77 3.29
N GLY A 408 9.47 -11.93 4.56
CA GLY A 408 8.62 -12.54 5.57
C GLY A 408 7.98 -11.51 6.49
N ASN A 409 7.43 -11.96 7.62
CA ASN A 409 6.80 -11.08 8.60
C ASN A 409 7.86 -10.28 9.39
N LYS A 410 8.14 -9.05 8.92
CA LYS A 410 9.15 -8.13 9.48
C LYS A 410 10.59 -8.65 9.36
N VAL A 411 10.88 -9.37 8.29
CA VAL A 411 12.21 -9.89 7.96
C VAL A 411 12.44 -9.88 6.45
N VAL A 412 13.67 -9.57 6.03
CA VAL A 412 14.15 -9.79 4.66
C VAL A 412 15.21 -10.88 4.72
N GLU A 413 14.94 -12.01 4.07
CA GLU A 413 15.81 -13.17 4.05
C GLU A 413 16.45 -13.38 2.69
N ILE A 414 17.73 -13.73 2.67
CA ILE A 414 18.51 -14.04 1.47
C ILE A 414 19.03 -15.47 1.60
N LYS A 415 18.68 -16.33 0.63
CA LYS A 415 19.04 -17.75 0.67
C LYS A 415 19.24 -18.37 -0.72
N SER A 416 19.71 -19.61 -0.77
CA SER A 416 19.72 -20.40 -2.01
C SER A 416 18.30 -20.73 -2.48
N PRO A 417 17.97 -20.60 -3.76
CA PRO A 417 16.67 -21.00 -4.31
C PRO A 417 16.42 -22.51 -4.27
N GLU A 418 17.47 -23.32 -4.10
CA GLU A 418 17.38 -24.79 -4.04
C GLU A 418 16.83 -25.28 -2.69
N CYS A 419 17.01 -24.47 -1.62
CA CYS A 419 16.55 -24.81 -0.28
C CYS A 419 15.18 -24.20 -0.01
N THR A 420 14.12 -24.96 -0.21
CA THR A 420 12.74 -24.56 0.08
C THR A 420 12.04 -25.65 0.90
N LYS A 421 10.96 -25.27 1.62
CA LYS A 421 10.13 -26.26 2.30
C LYS A 421 9.56 -27.29 1.32
N GLY A 422 9.39 -26.91 0.05
CA GLY A 422 8.95 -27.82 -1.02
C GLY A 422 10.00 -28.81 -1.47
N SER A 423 11.29 -28.45 -1.48
CA SER A 423 12.37 -29.39 -1.85
C SER A 423 12.49 -30.53 -0.84
N GLU A 424 12.27 -30.27 0.45
CA GLU A 424 12.22 -31.32 1.49
C GLU A 424 11.04 -32.26 1.29
N VAL A 425 9.86 -31.72 0.95
CA VAL A 425 8.69 -32.54 0.61
C VAL A 425 9.02 -33.50 -0.54
N ALA A 426 9.64 -33.00 -1.61
CA ALA A 426 10.03 -33.82 -2.76
C ALA A 426 10.98 -34.95 -2.32
N ARG A 427 11.97 -34.65 -1.47
CA ARG A 427 12.88 -35.66 -0.90
C ARG A 427 12.14 -36.75 -0.14
N LEU A 428 11.21 -36.38 0.75
CA LEU A 428 10.44 -37.32 1.55
C LEU A 428 9.51 -38.23 0.71
N LEU A 429 8.88 -37.64 -0.33
CA LEU A 429 8.01 -38.39 -1.25
C LEU A 429 8.78 -39.36 -2.17
N LEU A 430 10.03 -39.03 -2.52
CA LEU A 430 10.92 -39.92 -3.26
C LEU A 430 11.37 -41.10 -2.38
N ALA A 431 11.60 -40.86 -1.09
CA ALA A 431 12.07 -41.87 -0.15
C ALA A 431 10.98 -42.89 0.24
N SER A 432 9.70 -42.48 0.23
CA SER A 432 8.59 -43.32 0.72
C SER A 432 7.25 -42.95 0.12
N ARG A 433 6.34 -43.93 0.00
CA ARG A 433 4.92 -43.69 -0.30
C ARG A 433 4.11 -43.61 0.99
N TYR A 434 3.17 -42.68 1.04
CA TYR A 434 2.29 -42.44 2.17
C TYR A 434 0.82 -42.48 1.71
N ASP A 435 -0.03 -43.10 2.56
CA ASP A 435 -1.47 -43.23 2.31
C ASP A 435 -2.22 -41.99 2.79
N PHE A 436 -1.65 -41.25 3.76
CA PHE A 436 -2.18 -40.01 4.31
C PHE A 436 -1.04 -39.00 4.43
N ILE A 437 -1.29 -37.78 3.99
CA ILE A 437 -0.33 -36.68 4.10
C ILE A 437 -1.07 -35.47 4.68
N LEU A 438 -0.58 -34.93 5.79
CA LEU A 438 -1.01 -33.68 6.39
C LEU A 438 0.16 -32.69 6.36
N ALA A 439 -0.08 -31.48 5.87
CA ALA A 439 0.88 -30.38 5.92
C ALA A 439 0.22 -29.13 6.48
N MET A 440 0.86 -28.47 7.45
CA MET A 440 0.36 -27.28 8.11
C MET A 440 1.43 -26.19 8.13
N GLY A 441 1.03 -24.95 7.86
CA GLY A 441 1.92 -23.79 7.85
C GLY A 441 1.18 -22.47 7.76
N ASP A 442 1.82 -21.37 8.17
CA ASP A 442 1.21 -20.04 8.24
C ASP A 442 1.80 -19.01 7.26
N ASP A 443 3.00 -19.24 6.71
CA ASP A 443 3.71 -18.27 5.89
C ASP A 443 3.67 -18.63 4.39
N THR A 444 4.23 -17.75 3.56
CA THR A 444 4.39 -17.91 2.10
C THR A 444 5.36 -19.04 1.76
N THR A 445 6.35 -19.31 2.60
CA THR A 445 7.28 -20.44 2.45
C THR A 445 6.58 -21.80 2.54
N ASP A 446 5.46 -21.89 3.30
CA ASP A 446 4.65 -23.10 3.39
C ASP A 446 3.83 -23.36 2.14
N GLU A 447 3.55 -22.32 1.35
CA GLU A 447 2.88 -22.50 0.06
C GLU A 447 3.75 -23.31 -0.92
N ASP A 448 5.08 -23.24 -0.82
CA ASP A 448 5.99 -24.09 -1.60
C ASP A 448 5.86 -25.56 -1.15
N MET A 449 5.75 -25.80 0.16
CA MET A 449 5.43 -27.11 0.71
C MET A 449 4.10 -27.64 0.17
N PHE A 450 3.04 -26.81 0.20
CA PHE A 450 1.72 -27.21 -0.30
C PHE A 450 1.71 -27.51 -1.80
N ARG A 451 2.46 -26.77 -2.61
CA ARG A 451 2.57 -27.00 -4.07
C ARG A 451 3.31 -28.30 -4.42
N ALA A 452 4.29 -28.69 -3.60
CA ALA A 452 5.08 -29.89 -3.83
C ALA A 452 4.33 -31.19 -3.49
N LEU A 453 3.20 -31.09 -2.79
CA LEU A 453 2.41 -32.22 -2.35
C LEU A 453 1.40 -32.68 -3.40
N PRO A 454 1.04 -33.98 -3.43
CA PRO A 454 0.01 -34.50 -4.32
C PRO A 454 -1.37 -33.89 -3.96
N VAL A 455 -2.29 -33.88 -4.94
CA VAL A 455 -3.66 -33.32 -4.75
C VAL A 455 -4.44 -34.03 -3.63
N SER A 456 -4.13 -35.30 -3.35
CA SER A 456 -4.74 -36.06 -2.25
C SER A 456 -4.31 -35.58 -0.86
N ALA A 457 -3.20 -34.84 -0.73
CA ALA A 457 -2.72 -34.35 0.55
C ALA A 457 -3.69 -33.35 1.19
N ILE A 458 -3.72 -33.36 2.51
CA ILE A 458 -4.46 -32.43 3.34
C ILE A 458 -3.52 -31.28 3.71
N THR A 459 -3.72 -30.14 3.08
CA THR A 459 -2.93 -28.93 3.30
C THR A 459 -3.75 -27.91 4.08
N VAL A 460 -3.22 -27.44 5.19
CA VAL A 460 -3.91 -26.55 6.13
C VAL A 460 -3.10 -25.27 6.30
N LYS A 461 -3.63 -24.16 5.85
CA LYS A 461 -3.07 -22.83 6.10
C LYS A 461 -3.54 -22.32 7.45
N VAL A 462 -2.64 -21.76 8.23
CA VAL A 462 -2.95 -21.10 9.51
C VAL A 462 -2.98 -19.60 9.31
N GLY A 463 -3.98 -18.92 9.88
CA GLY A 463 -4.15 -17.46 9.78
C GLY A 463 -4.77 -17.01 8.44
N ILE A 464 -4.05 -16.20 7.68
CA ILE A 464 -4.55 -15.64 6.40
C ILE A 464 -4.80 -16.76 5.39
N VAL A 465 -6.01 -16.80 4.82
CA VAL A 465 -6.41 -17.84 3.88
C VAL A 465 -5.58 -17.80 2.60
N SER A 466 -5.11 -18.97 2.17
CA SER A 466 -4.33 -19.13 0.94
C SER A 466 -5.13 -19.86 -0.15
N GLU A 467 -4.85 -19.52 -1.42
CA GLU A 467 -5.37 -20.28 -2.57
C GLU A 467 -4.70 -21.65 -2.72
N LYS A 468 -3.50 -21.83 -2.19
CA LYS A 468 -2.68 -23.05 -2.33
C LYS A 468 -3.05 -24.15 -1.35
N ALA A 469 -3.47 -23.79 -0.15
CA ALA A 469 -3.94 -24.75 0.82
C ALA A 469 -5.37 -25.20 0.52
N LYS A 470 -5.68 -26.44 0.89
CA LYS A 470 -7.02 -27.05 0.75
C LYS A 470 -7.96 -26.55 1.85
N TYR A 471 -7.45 -26.40 3.04
CA TYR A 471 -8.15 -25.96 4.25
C TYR A 471 -7.46 -24.79 4.93
N ASN A 472 -8.18 -24.15 5.86
CA ASN A 472 -7.67 -23.04 6.65
C ASN A 472 -8.15 -23.14 8.10
N LEU A 473 -7.23 -22.91 9.05
CA LEU A 473 -7.50 -22.57 10.44
C LEU A 473 -7.34 -21.06 10.62
N SER A 474 -8.24 -20.43 11.36
CA SER A 474 -8.30 -18.95 11.43
C SER A 474 -7.17 -18.35 12.28
N SER A 475 -6.64 -19.12 13.23
CA SER A 475 -5.56 -18.69 14.11
C SER A 475 -4.66 -19.86 14.52
N GLN A 476 -3.48 -19.55 15.02
CA GLN A 476 -2.54 -20.50 15.58
C GLN A 476 -3.12 -21.28 16.77
N GLU A 477 -3.98 -20.65 17.56
CA GLU A 477 -4.63 -21.27 18.73
C GLU A 477 -5.52 -22.46 18.36
N GLU A 478 -6.00 -22.54 17.10
CA GLU A 478 -6.83 -23.64 16.60
C GLU A 478 -5.99 -24.87 16.21
N VAL A 479 -4.65 -24.76 16.11
CA VAL A 479 -3.76 -25.83 15.61
C VAL A 479 -3.65 -27.00 16.58
N LEU A 480 -3.31 -26.73 17.85
CA LEU A 480 -3.19 -27.78 18.86
C LEU A 480 -4.50 -28.55 19.04
N PRO A 481 -5.67 -27.91 19.24
CA PRO A 481 -6.95 -28.62 19.33
C PRO A 481 -7.29 -29.46 18.08
N PHE A 482 -6.95 -28.98 16.89
CA PHE A 482 -7.12 -29.75 15.65
C PHE A 482 -6.25 -31.02 15.65
N LEU A 483 -4.98 -30.89 16.01
CA LEU A 483 -4.04 -32.01 16.07
C LEU A 483 -4.39 -33.01 17.22
N GLU A 484 -4.84 -32.52 18.38
CA GLU A 484 -5.31 -33.35 19.49
C GLU A 484 -6.50 -34.20 19.06
N LYS A 485 -7.48 -33.61 18.39
CA LYS A 485 -8.61 -34.35 17.82
C LYS A 485 -8.17 -35.41 16.81
N LEU A 486 -7.14 -35.11 16.03
CA LEU A 486 -6.58 -36.05 15.05
C LEU A 486 -5.88 -37.23 15.74
N SER A 487 -5.15 -37.01 16.86
CA SER A 487 -4.46 -38.06 17.62
C SER A 487 -5.39 -38.99 18.43
N GLY A 488 -6.66 -38.63 18.62
CA GLY A 488 -7.67 -39.50 19.21
C GLY A 488 -7.99 -39.25 20.69
N GLU A 489 -7.42 -38.22 21.33
CA GLU A 489 -7.78 -37.82 22.69
C GLU A 489 -8.50 -36.45 22.68
N GLY A 490 -9.83 -36.47 22.83
CA GLY A 490 -10.61 -35.30 23.05
C GLY A 490 -10.58 -34.84 24.50
N VAL A 491 -9.71 -33.92 24.87
CA VAL A 491 -9.86 -33.19 26.14
C VAL A 491 -10.90 -32.11 25.94
N SER A 492 -12.01 -32.20 26.67
CA SER A 492 -13.05 -31.18 26.75
C SER A 492 -12.51 -29.94 27.45
N TYR A 493 -11.98 -29.01 26.70
CA TYR A 493 -11.78 -27.65 27.20
C TYR A 493 -13.08 -26.85 27.07
N GLY A 494 -13.61 -26.44 28.25
CA GLY A 494 -14.78 -25.57 28.34
C GLY A 494 -14.57 -24.30 27.55
N THR A 495 -15.38 -24.11 26.52
CA THR A 495 -15.42 -22.90 25.69
C THR A 495 -15.88 -21.73 26.53
N THR A 496 -14.98 -20.86 26.96
CA THR A 496 -15.31 -19.48 27.36
C THR A 496 -15.51 -18.62 26.09
N SER A 497 -16.64 -18.81 25.45
CA SER A 497 -17.12 -17.96 24.37
C SER A 497 -17.70 -16.64 24.94
N LYS A 498 -16.82 -15.78 25.44
CA LYS A 498 -17.17 -14.39 25.75
C LYS A 498 -16.04 -13.49 25.29
N SER A 499 -16.07 -12.99 24.08
CA SER A 499 -15.36 -11.75 23.69
C SER A 499 -15.59 -11.28 22.24
N ILE A 500 -15.86 -12.15 21.27
CA ILE A 500 -15.86 -11.73 19.84
C ILE A 500 -17.17 -11.04 19.42
N LYS A 501 -18.31 -11.41 20.02
CA LYS A 501 -19.60 -10.73 19.72
C LYS A 501 -19.68 -9.28 20.24
N GLY A 502 -18.92 -8.95 21.27
CA GLY A 502 -18.86 -7.58 21.83
C GLY A 502 -18.07 -6.61 20.95
N GLN A 503 -16.94 -7.05 20.40
CA GLN A 503 -16.07 -6.20 19.56
C GLN A 503 -16.67 -5.95 18.17
N LEU A 504 -17.28 -6.94 17.55
CA LEU A 504 -17.99 -6.77 16.27
C LEU A 504 -19.19 -5.84 16.39
N LYS A 505 -19.93 -5.89 17.51
CA LYS A 505 -21.07 -5.00 17.74
C LYS A 505 -20.60 -3.55 17.95
N ALA A 506 -19.53 -3.32 18.70
CA ALA A 506 -18.95 -1.99 18.89
C ALA A 506 -18.43 -1.36 17.58
N THR A 507 -17.83 -2.16 16.70
CA THR A 507 -17.34 -1.68 15.39
C THR A 507 -18.49 -1.36 14.44
N VAL A 508 -19.54 -2.18 14.41
CA VAL A 508 -20.74 -1.92 13.59
C VAL A 508 -21.52 -0.71 14.11
N ASP A 509 -21.63 -0.53 15.42
CA ASP A 509 -22.31 0.62 16.04
C ASP A 509 -21.51 1.91 15.84
N PHE A 510 -20.17 1.86 15.84
CA PHE A 510 -19.29 2.97 15.48
C PHE A 510 -19.51 3.44 14.03
N PHE A 511 -19.56 2.51 13.07
CA PHE A 511 -19.84 2.83 11.67
C PHE A 511 -21.28 3.29 11.43
N LYS A 512 -22.27 2.78 12.15
CA LYS A 512 -23.65 3.28 12.08
C LYS A 512 -23.76 4.71 12.62
N GLY A 513 -23.05 5.07 13.68
CA GLY A 513 -23.00 6.43 14.22
C GLY A 513 -22.43 7.45 13.25
N LEU A 514 -21.48 7.06 12.40
CA LEU A 514 -20.91 7.92 11.36
C LEU A 514 -21.87 8.18 10.18
N TRP A 515 -22.85 7.30 9.94
CA TRP A 515 -23.81 7.42 8.83
C TRP A 515 -25.08 8.17 9.20
N THR A 516 -25.43 8.24 10.49
CA THR A 516 -26.68 8.89 10.94
C THR A 516 -26.54 10.38 11.24
N ASN A 517 -25.32 10.94 11.23
CA ASN A 517 -25.04 12.36 11.53
C ASN A 517 -24.65 13.20 10.31
N LYS A 518 -25.17 12.89 9.13
CA LYS A 518 -25.08 13.79 7.97
C LYS A 518 -26.45 14.32 7.60
N LYS A 519 -26.84 15.42 8.24
CA LYS A 519 -27.66 16.45 7.59
C LYS A 519 -26.67 17.42 6.90
N TRP A 520 -26.68 17.40 5.60
CA TRP A 520 -26.17 18.46 4.74
C TRP A 520 -27.29 18.83 3.79
#